data_d7f90de2404dd0e2cbece27de5031258
#
_entry.id   d7f90de2404dd0e2cbece27de5031258
#
_cell.length_a   1.000
_cell.length_b   1.000
_cell.length_c   1.000
_cell.angle_alpha   90.00
_cell.angle_beta   90.00
_cell.angle_gamma   90.00
#
_symmetry.space_group_name_H-M   'P 1'
#
loop_
_entity.id
_entity.type
_entity.pdbx_description
1 polymer ?
#
loop_
_entity_poly.entity_id
_entity_poly.type
_entity_poly.pdbx_seq_one_letter_code
_entity_poly.pdbx_strand_id
1 'polypeptide(L)'
;MDQFELPEALFRIGLIENLELRIEVPNYTTVDTPGDNVDGFSDGSIGVKVHLADQNGALPDLGLIASASLPVGKEAFSSDNVDPTLTLAWAYDLDSGYSIGGNVGVTSSDGGGDDRFLETAYSFAAGIPLTESWSAYVEYYGLSFLSSDEDSEHYMNGGFTYLVNNNLQLDWRIGFGLTDNSDDLFTGAGLSVRF
;
A
#
# COMPACT_ATOMS: atom_id res chain seq x y z
N MET A 1 -0.31 -20.95 -8.28
CA MET A 1 -1.29 -19.88 -8.56
C MET A 1 -0.49 -18.67 -8.99
N ASP A 2 -0.79 -18.09 -10.15
CA ASP A 2 -0.10 -16.89 -10.62
C ASP A 2 -1.12 -15.76 -10.70
N GLN A 3 -0.75 -14.60 -10.15
CA GLN A 3 -1.59 -13.40 -10.16
C GLN A 3 -0.87 -12.26 -10.88
N PHE A 4 -1.60 -11.52 -11.68
CA PHE A 4 -1.11 -10.34 -12.38
C PHE A 4 -2.08 -9.18 -12.23
N GLU A 5 -1.56 -8.00 -11.90
CA GLU A 5 -2.35 -6.80 -11.64
C GLU A 5 -1.79 -5.61 -12.41
N LEU A 6 -2.68 -4.85 -13.08
CA LEU A 6 -2.29 -3.65 -13.83
C LEU A 6 -3.50 -2.74 -14.15
N PRO A 7 -3.34 -1.41 -14.09
CA PRO A 7 -2.36 -0.65 -13.31
C PRO A 7 -2.81 -0.51 -11.87
N GLU A 8 -1.90 -0.51 -10.92
CA GLU A 8 -2.16 0.00 -9.56
C GLU A 8 -1.92 1.52 -9.59
N ALA A 9 -2.97 2.31 -9.77
CA ALA A 9 -2.81 3.75 -9.97
C ALA A 9 -3.45 4.57 -8.85
N LEU A 10 -2.63 5.38 -8.17
CA LEU A 10 -3.05 6.31 -7.13
C LEU A 10 -2.86 7.76 -7.58
N PHE A 11 -3.95 8.52 -7.65
CA PHE A 11 -3.92 9.97 -7.84
C PHE A 11 -3.90 10.68 -6.48
N ARG A 12 -2.95 11.61 -6.32
CA ARG A 12 -2.77 12.41 -5.12
C ARG A 12 -2.89 13.87 -5.49
N ILE A 13 -3.86 14.58 -4.92
CA ILE A 13 -4.21 15.95 -5.28
C ILE A 13 -4.18 16.80 -4.01
N GLY A 14 -3.22 17.72 -3.91
CA GLY A 14 -3.18 18.70 -2.82
C GLY A 14 -4.37 19.65 -2.91
N LEU A 15 -5.20 19.69 -1.88
CA LEU A 15 -6.36 20.57 -1.80
C LEU A 15 -6.01 21.89 -1.09
N ILE A 16 -5.33 21.79 0.03
CA ILE A 16 -4.75 22.88 0.82
C ILE A 16 -3.44 22.39 1.43
N GLU A 17 -2.71 23.26 2.13
CA GLU A 17 -1.36 23.00 2.64
C GLU A 17 -1.18 21.66 3.37
N ASN A 18 -2.17 21.24 4.19
CA ASN A 18 -2.10 20.03 5.02
C ASN A 18 -3.10 18.95 4.62
N LEU A 19 -3.76 19.06 3.46
CA LEU A 19 -4.81 18.15 3.04
C LEU A 19 -4.63 17.70 1.59
N GLU A 20 -4.55 16.39 1.39
CA GLU A 20 -4.43 15.72 0.10
C GLU A 20 -5.66 14.83 -0.15
N LEU A 21 -6.29 14.96 -1.32
CA LEU A 21 -7.27 13.99 -1.82
C LEU A 21 -6.51 12.81 -2.47
N ARG A 22 -6.98 11.61 -2.22
CA ARG A 22 -6.45 10.36 -2.74
C ARG A 22 -7.54 9.61 -3.49
N ILE A 23 -7.26 9.20 -4.72
CA ILE A 23 -8.17 8.41 -5.54
C ILE A 23 -7.38 7.24 -6.11
N GLU A 24 -7.75 6.04 -5.74
CA GLU A 24 -7.18 4.81 -6.24
C GLU A 24 -8.10 4.22 -7.31
N VAL A 25 -7.52 3.99 -8.48
CA VAL A 25 -8.28 3.48 -9.62
C VAL A 25 -8.31 1.96 -9.54
N PRO A 26 -9.46 1.31 -9.83
CA PRO A 26 -9.54 -0.14 -9.93
C PRO A 26 -8.44 -0.69 -10.84
N ASN A 27 -7.68 -1.66 -10.35
CA ASN A 27 -6.74 -2.41 -11.16
C ASN A 27 -7.45 -3.57 -11.87
N TYR A 28 -6.90 -4.00 -13.00
CA TYR A 28 -7.33 -5.22 -13.66
C TYR A 28 -6.48 -6.37 -13.16
N THR A 29 -7.13 -7.33 -12.53
CA THR A 29 -6.51 -8.51 -11.93
C THR A 29 -6.82 -9.75 -12.75
N THR A 30 -5.80 -10.57 -12.99
CA THR A 30 -5.93 -11.90 -13.57
C THR A 30 -5.31 -12.91 -12.62
N VAL A 31 -6.06 -13.96 -12.30
CA VAL A 31 -5.63 -15.06 -11.44
C VAL A 31 -5.72 -16.35 -12.22
N ASP A 32 -4.55 -16.99 -12.43
CA ASP A 32 -4.42 -18.26 -13.13
C ASP A 32 -4.27 -19.39 -12.11
N THR A 33 -5.22 -20.31 -12.08
CA THR A 33 -5.15 -21.55 -11.31
C THR A 33 -5.25 -22.76 -12.23
N PRO A 34 -4.71 -23.93 -11.84
CA PRO A 34 -4.81 -25.14 -12.66
C PRO A 34 -6.28 -25.52 -12.92
N GLY A 35 -6.77 -25.19 -14.12
CA GLY A 35 -8.13 -25.53 -14.59
C GLY A 35 -9.16 -24.40 -14.50
N ASP A 36 -8.82 -23.23 -13.96
CA ASP A 36 -9.71 -22.08 -13.91
C ASP A 36 -8.93 -20.76 -13.96
N ASN A 37 -9.43 -19.81 -14.76
CA ASN A 37 -8.86 -18.47 -14.86
C ASN A 37 -9.95 -17.47 -14.53
N VAL A 38 -9.66 -16.57 -13.57
CA VAL A 38 -10.57 -15.51 -13.18
C VAL A 38 -9.89 -14.17 -13.45
N ASP A 39 -10.62 -13.27 -14.10
CA ASP A 39 -10.13 -11.93 -14.39
C ASP A 39 -11.22 -10.87 -14.19
N GLY A 40 -10.83 -9.66 -13.89
CA GLY A 40 -11.75 -8.54 -13.72
C GLY A 40 -11.10 -7.33 -13.07
N PHE A 41 -11.90 -6.28 -12.91
CA PHE A 41 -11.47 -5.10 -12.15
C PHE A 41 -11.70 -5.32 -10.66
N SER A 42 -10.74 -4.84 -9.85
CA SER A 42 -10.88 -4.73 -8.40
C SER A 42 -11.72 -3.51 -8.00
N ASP A 43 -11.93 -3.33 -6.72
CA ASP A 43 -12.50 -2.09 -6.19
C ASP A 43 -11.51 -0.94 -6.32
N GLY A 44 -12.03 0.26 -6.47
CA GLY A 44 -11.26 1.49 -6.30
C GLY A 44 -11.39 2.01 -4.88
N SER A 45 -10.69 3.09 -4.56
CA SER A 45 -10.86 3.77 -3.28
C SER A 45 -10.83 5.29 -3.40
N ILE A 46 -11.44 5.95 -2.43
CA ILE A 46 -11.33 7.40 -2.26
C ILE A 46 -10.97 7.70 -0.81
N GLY A 47 -10.12 8.70 -0.60
CA GLY A 47 -9.68 9.07 0.73
C GLY A 47 -9.06 10.44 0.79
N VAL A 48 -8.68 10.82 2.01
CA VAL A 48 -7.93 12.04 2.30
C VAL A 48 -6.75 11.73 3.18
N LYS A 49 -5.63 12.44 2.96
CA LYS A 49 -4.49 12.46 3.88
C LYS A 49 -4.38 13.82 4.53
N VAL A 50 -4.31 13.83 5.85
CA VAL A 50 -4.03 15.04 6.64
C VAL A 50 -2.61 14.95 7.15
N HIS A 51 -1.80 15.98 6.90
CA HIS A 51 -0.51 16.16 7.54
C HIS A 51 -0.72 16.63 8.97
N LEU A 52 -0.15 15.92 9.94
CA LEU A 52 -0.36 16.17 11.37
C LEU A 52 0.81 16.90 12.02
N ALA A 53 2.04 16.55 11.66
CA ALA A 53 3.24 17.13 12.24
C ALA A 53 4.45 16.93 11.33
N ASP A 54 5.32 17.96 11.26
CA ASP A 54 6.64 17.87 10.65
C ASP A 54 7.63 17.18 11.59
N GLN A 55 8.62 16.51 11.03
CA GLN A 55 9.73 15.97 11.80
C GLN A 55 10.44 17.07 12.59
N ASN A 56 10.56 16.87 13.91
CA ASN A 56 11.28 17.79 14.79
C ASN A 56 11.93 17.07 15.97
N GLY A 57 13.24 17.02 16.03
CA GLY A 57 13.98 16.27 17.03
C GLY A 57 13.65 14.78 16.97
N ALA A 58 13.05 14.23 18.01
CA ALA A 58 12.63 12.83 18.05
C ALA A 58 11.20 12.60 17.48
N LEU A 59 10.46 13.65 17.16
CA LEU A 59 9.14 13.55 16.56
C LEU A 59 9.30 13.24 15.07
N PRO A 60 8.71 12.16 14.52
CA PRO A 60 8.69 11.90 13.09
C PRO A 60 7.72 12.84 12.36
N ASP A 61 7.85 12.92 11.04
CA ASP A 61 6.78 13.40 10.17
C ASP A 61 5.57 12.48 10.28
N LEU A 62 4.38 13.05 10.50
CA LEU A 62 3.15 12.29 10.77
C LEU A 62 2.03 12.67 9.82
N GLY A 63 1.33 11.68 9.32
CA GLY A 63 0.12 11.85 8.52
C GLY A 63 -0.96 10.84 8.88
N LEU A 64 -2.21 11.27 8.80
CA LEU A 64 -3.39 10.42 8.96
C LEU A 64 -4.12 10.31 7.63
N ILE A 65 -4.40 9.07 7.21
CA ILE A 65 -5.14 8.76 6.00
C ILE A 65 -6.47 8.14 6.42
N ALA A 66 -7.56 8.71 5.93
CA ALA A 66 -8.89 8.10 6.03
C ALA A 66 -9.38 7.83 4.61
N SER A 67 -9.70 6.59 4.30
CA SER A 67 -10.17 6.15 2.98
C SER A 67 -11.32 5.15 3.10
N ALA A 68 -11.96 4.90 1.98
CA ALA A 68 -12.97 3.87 1.87
C ALA A 68 -12.89 3.22 0.49
N SER A 69 -12.99 1.89 0.42
CA SER A 69 -13.18 1.18 -0.84
C SER A 69 -14.55 1.50 -1.45
N LEU A 70 -14.62 1.43 -2.75
CA LEU A 70 -15.86 1.62 -3.52
C LEU A 70 -16.14 0.30 -4.26
N PRO A 71 -17.27 -0.37 -3.98
CA PRO A 71 -17.58 -1.67 -4.55
C PRO A 71 -18.00 -1.53 -6.03
N VAL A 72 -17.03 -1.30 -6.89
CA VAL A 72 -17.19 -1.14 -8.35
C VAL A 72 -16.53 -2.25 -9.15
N GLY A 73 -15.83 -3.14 -8.45
CA GLY A 73 -15.14 -4.27 -9.00
C GLY A 73 -16.06 -5.42 -9.43
N LYS A 74 -15.45 -6.45 -9.98
CA LYS A 74 -16.13 -7.71 -10.26
C LYS A 74 -16.26 -8.51 -8.94
N GLU A 75 -17.36 -9.23 -8.74
CA GLU A 75 -17.67 -10.04 -7.56
C GLU A 75 -16.46 -10.87 -7.03
N ALA A 76 -15.62 -11.38 -7.94
CA ALA A 76 -14.44 -12.15 -7.55
C ALA A 76 -13.29 -11.28 -6.97
N PHE A 77 -13.34 -9.96 -7.10
CA PHE A 77 -12.31 -9.00 -6.70
C PHE A 77 -12.89 -7.79 -5.95
N SER A 78 -14.10 -7.92 -5.44
CA SER A 78 -14.82 -6.89 -4.68
C SER A 78 -15.38 -7.48 -3.39
N SER A 79 -15.38 -6.69 -2.33
CA SER A 79 -16.11 -7.02 -1.09
C SER A 79 -17.61 -6.79 -1.22
N ASP A 80 -18.09 -6.22 -2.36
CA ASP A 80 -19.46 -5.76 -2.59
C ASP A 80 -19.94 -4.70 -1.56
N ASN A 81 -19.06 -4.23 -0.69
CA ASN A 81 -19.34 -3.26 0.35
C ASN A 81 -18.33 -2.12 0.41
N VAL A 82 -18.68 -1.06 1.10
CA VAL A 82 -17.76 0.04 1.41
C VAL A 82 -16.98 -0.31 2.67
N ASP A 83 -15.65 -0.46 2.54
CA ASP A 83 -14.76 -0.82 3.64
C ASP A 83 -13.92 0.40 4.05
N PRO A 84 -14.26 1.05 5.18
CA PRO A 84 -13.51 2.20 5.67
C PRO A 84 -12.18 1.78 6.29
N THR A 85 -11.14 2.55 5.99
CA THR A 85 -9.77 2.38 6.48
C THR A 85 -9.27 3.66 7.13
N LEU A 86 -8.60 3.51 8.26
CA LEU A 86 -7.88 4.59 8.92
C LEU A 86 -6.41 4.17 9.10
N THR A 87 -5.46 4.97 8.56
CA THR A 87 -4.03 4.65 8.60
C THR A 87 -3.24 5.82 9.17
N LEU A 88 -2.43 5.57 10.19
CA LEU A 88 -1.37 6.46 10.66
C LEU A 88 -0.09 6.14 9.87
N ALA A 89 0.43 7.15 9.16
CA ALA A 89 1.70 7.08 8.46
C ALA A 89 2.75 7.92 9.17
N TRP A 90 3.99 7.45 9.20
CA TRP A 90 5.10 8.19 9.78
C TRP A 90 6.38 8.02 8.95
N ALA A 91 7.23 9.04 8.97
CA ALA A 91 8.53 9.02 8.31
C ALA A 91 9.57 9.78 9.15
N TYR A 92 10.82 9.37 9.07
CA TYR A 92 11.92 10.00 9.78
C TYR A 92 13.18 9.97 8.92
N ASP A 93 13.66 11.17 8.58
CA ASP A 93 14.93 11.35 7.88
C ASP A 93 16.08 11.43 8.89
N LEU A 94 17.10 10.61 8.68
CA LEU A 94 18.31 10.58 9.50
C LEU A 94 19.38 11.54 8.95
N ASP A 95 20.19 12.13 9.82
CA ASP A 95 21.29 13.05 9.43
C ASP A 95 22.28 12.41 8.43
N SER A 96 22.35 11.08 8.40
CA SER A 96 23.17 10.30 7.47
C SER A 96 22.63 10.22 6.03
N GLY A 97 21.41 10.76 5.78
CA GLY A 97 20.70 10.65 4.53
C GLY A 97 19.87 9.36 4.36
N TYR A 98 19.95 8.41 5.29
CA TYR A 98 19.04 7.28 5.37
C TYR A 98 17.67 7.75 5.87
N SER A 99 16.63 6.99 5.59
CA SER A 99 15.29 7.26 6.11
C SER A 99 14.68 5.99 6.69
N ILE A 100 13.77 6.16 7.63
CA ILE A 100 12.91 5.09 8.13
C ILE A 100 11.47 5.57 8.10
N GLY A 101 10.53 4.67 7.93
CA GLY A 101 9.12 5.03 7.93
C GLY A 101 8.24 3.81 8.03
N GLY A 102 6.95 4.03 8.12
CA GLY A 102 5.99 2.95 8.17
C GLY A 102 4.57 3.43 8.31
N ASN A 103 3.68 2.47 8.36
CA ASN A 103 2.25 2.69 8.50
C ASN A 103 1.67 1.71 9.52
N VAL A 104 0.58 2.14 10.18
CA VAL A 104 -0.34 1.25 10.89
C VAL A 104 -1.75 1.65 10.51
N GLY A 105 -2.49 0.72 9.94
CA GLY A 105 -3.86 0.93 9.47
C GLY A 105 -4.82 -0.10 10.05
N VAL A 106 -6.09 0.28 10.13
CA VAL A 106 -7.21 -0.58 10.50
C VAL A 106 -8.30 -0.41 9.47
N THR A 107 -8.75 -1.51 8.90
CA THR A 107 -9.88 -1.58 7.96
C THR A 107 -11.03 -2.34 8.63
N SER A 108 -12.24 -1.83 8.47
CA SER A 108 -13.44 -2.58 8.81
C SER A 108 -13.94 -3.23 7.54
N SER A 109 -13.66 -4.51 7.37
CA SER A 109 -13.99 -5.30 6.17
C SER A 109 -15.28 -6.11 6.37
N ASP A 110 -16.00 -6.35 5.28
CA ASP A 110 -17.17 -7.21 5.29
C ASP A 110 -16.74 -8.68 5.22
N GLY A 111 -17.23 -9.49 6.16
CA GLY A 111 -16.97 -10.94 6.22
C GLY A 111 -17.98 -11.80 5.44
N GLY A 112 -18.88 -11.16 4.68
CA GLY A 112 -20.00 -11.85 4.03
C GLY A 112 -21.18 -12.09 5.00
N GLY A 113 -22.23 -11.31 4.85
CA GLY A 113 -23.41 -11.32 5.72
C GLY A 113 -23.52 -10.05 6.57
N ASP A 114 -23.98 -10.18 7.81
CA ASP A 114 -24.16 -9.02 8.73
C ASP A 114 -22.92 -8.76 9.61
N ASP A 115 -21.89 -9.60 9.53
CA ASP A 115 -20.72 -9.55 10.40
C ASP A 115 -19.55 -8.83 9.69
N ARG A 116 -19.01 -7.80 10.35
CA ARG A 116 -17.77 -7.11 9.94
C ARG A 116 -16.63 -7.56 10.84
N PHE A 117 -15.45 -7.69 10.25
CA PHE A 117 -14.23 -7.95 11.00
C PHE A 117 -13.23 -6.77 10.86
N LEU A 118 -12.26 -6.73 11.75
CA LEU A 118 -11.19 -5.75 11.72
C LEU A 118 -9.92 -6.40 11.16
N GLU A 119 -9.40 -5.80 10.10
CA GLU A 119 -8.09 -6.09 9.55
C GLU A 119 -7.11 -5.01 9.96
N THR A 120 -5.92 -5.39 10.36
CA THR A 120 -4.83 -4.47 10.68
C THR A 120 -3.70 -4.67 9.70
N ALA A 121 -3.31 -3.61 9.00
CA ALA A 121 -2.14 -3.56 8.15
C ALA A 121 -1.03 -2.73 8.82
N TYR A 122 0.22 -3.18 8.73
CA TYR A 122 1.36 -2.44 9.24
C TYR A 122 2.60 -2.64 8.39
N SER A 123 3.43 -1.61 8.31
CA SER A 123 4.70 -1.69 7.61
C SER A 123 5.81 -0.94 8.34
N PHE A 124 7.03 -1.37 8.07
CA PHE A 124 8.26 -0.68 8.45
C PHE A 124 9.24 -0.76 7.29
N ALA A 125 9.73 0.39 6.84
CA ALA A 125 10.66 0.50 5.73
C ALA A 125 11.91 1.29 6.14
N ALA A 126 13.05 0.93 5.52
CA ALA A 126 14.30 1.68 5.60
C ALA A 126 14.75 2.06 4.19
N GLY A 127 14.94 3.36 3.96
CA GLY A 127 15.45 3.95 2.73
C GLY A 127 16.95 4.16 2.77
N ILE A 128 17.64 3.82 1.69
CA ILE A 128 19.10 3.79 1.54
C ILE A 128 19.47 4.63 0.32
N PRO A 129 20.05 5.83 0.49
CA PRO A 129 20.54 6.61 -0.63
C PRO A 129 21.81 5.95 -1.21
N LEU A 130 21.83 5.70 -2.50
CA LEU A 130 22.98 5.12 -3.20
C LEU A 130 23.77 6.19 -3.98
N THR A 131 23.06 7.05 -4.67
CA THR A 131 23.58 8.21 -5.41
C THR A 131 22.56 9.34 -5.36
N GLU A 132 22.81 10.46 -6.05
CA GLU A 132 21.84 11.56 -6.19
C GLU A 132 20.53 11.14 -6.91
N SER A 133 20.58 10.11 -7.76
CA SER A 133 19.44 9.63 -8.55
C SER A 133 18.97 8.23 -8.19
N TRP A 134 19.78 7.44 -7.51
CA TRP A 134 19.45 6.07 -7.14
C TRP A 134 19.27 5.92 -5.64
N SER A 135 18.19 5.28 -5.24
CA SER A 135 17.99 4.81 -3.86
C SER A 135 17.56 3.36 -3.85
N ALA A 136 17.80 2.68 -2.75
CA ALA A 136 17.28 1.37 -2.45
C ALA A 136 16.39 1.44 -1.20
N TYR A 137 15.58 0.42 -0.99
CA TYR A 137 14.86 0.26 0.28
C TYR A 137 14.71 -1.21 0.63
N VAL A 138 14.45 -1.46 1.89
CA VAL A 138 13.94 -2.73 2.40
C VAL A 138 12.70 -2.44 3.24
N GLU A 139 11.70 -3.32 3.17
CA GLU A 139 10.45 -3.17 3.90
C GLU A 139 9.97 -4.52 4.42
N TYR A 140 9.47 -4.50 5.65
CA TYR A 140 8.65 -5.56 6.21
C TYR A 140 7.23 -5.04 6.37
N TYR A 141 6.24 -5.84 5.99
CA TYR A 141 4.84 -5.53 6.23
C TYR A 141 4.04 -6.78 6.57
N GLY A 142 2.91 -6.58 7.21
CA GLY A 142 2.02 -7.65 7.58
C GLY A 142 0.56 -7.22 7.62
N LEU A 143 -0.30 -8.22 7.46
CA LEU A 143 -1.75 -8.16 7.61
C LEU A 143 -2.15 -9.08 8.75
N SER A 144 -3.06 -8.63 9.60
CA SER A 144 -3.58 -9.44 10.73
C SER A 144 -5.09 -9.24 10.84
N PHE A 145 -5.80 -10.33 10.93
CA PHE A 145 -7.26 -10.37 10.99
C PHE A 145 -7.70 -10.52 12.45
N LEU A 146 -8.31 -9.48 13.04
CA LEU A 146 -8.57 -9.40 14.48
C LEU A 146 -9.89 -10.03 14.92
N SER A 147 -10.68 -10.61 14.10
CA SER A 147 -11.96 -11.25 14.47
C SER A 147 -12.38 -12.32 13.49
N SER A 148 -11.45 -12.84 12.73
CA SER A 148 -11.62 -14.00 11.86
C SER A 148 -10.66 -15.11 12.28
N ASP A 149 -10.94 -16.33 11.85
CA ASP A 149 -10.04 -17.48 12.02
C ASP A 149 -8.92 -17.48 10.96
N GLU A 150 -8.74 -16.38 10.21
CA GLU A 150 -7.72 -16.25 9.20
C GLU A 150 -6.35 -15.98 9.85
N ASP A 151 -5.34 -16.68 9.35
CA ASP A 151 -3.97 -16.54 9.81
C ASP A 151 -3.34 -15.24 9.25
N SER A 152 -2.48 -14.62 10.04
CA SER A 152 -1.76 -13.41 9.64
C SER A 152 -0.79 -13.67 8.49
N GLU A 153 -0.67 -12.71 7.60
CA GLU A 153 0.27 -12.70 6.51
C GLU A 153 1.44 -11.77 6.77
N HIS A 154 2.64 -12.20 6.47
CA HIS A 154 3.85 -11.42 6.65
C HIS A 154 4.72 -11.48 5.41
N TYR A 155 5.33 -10.35 5.08
CA TYR A 155 6.13 -10.18 3.87
C TYR A 155 7.39 -9.39 4.13
N MET A 156 8.41 -9.69 3.36
CA MET A 156 9.60 -8.85 3.24
C MET A 156 9.83 -8.52 1.76
N ASN A 157 10.08 -7.27 1.48
CA ASN A 157 10.42 -6.83 0.15
C ASN A 157 11.55 -5.80 0.16
N GLY A 158 12.08 -5.54 -1.01
CA GLY A 158 13.03 -4.48 -1.23
C GLY A 158 13.08 -4.12 -2.71
N GLY A 159 13.66 -3.00 -2.99
CA GLY A 159 13.70 -2.51 -4.35
C GLY A 159 14.63 -1.33 -4.55
N PHE A 160 14.57 -0.81 -5.77
CA PHE A 160 15.33 0.36 -6.19
C PHE A 160 14.38 1.41 -6.73
N THR A 161 14.75 2.66 -6.51
CA THR A 161 14.12 3.80 -7.16
C THR A 161 15.15 4.56 -7.97
N TYR A 162 14.73 5.07 -9.13
CA TYR A 162 15.53 5.90 -10.01
C TYR A 162 14.82 7.21 -10.33
N LEU A 163 15.38 8.31 -9.85
CA LEU A 163 14.89 9.65 -10.12
C LEU A 163 15.40 10.11 -11.50
N VAL A 164 14.54 10.03 -12.51
CA VAL A 164 14.84 10.47 -13.88
C VAL A 164 15.03 12.00 -13.92
N ASN A 165 14.16 12.70 -13.21
CA ASN A 165 14.22 14.14 -12.94
C ASN A 165 13.34 14.45 -11.72
N ASN A 166 13.25 15.72 -11.31
CA ASN A 166 12.52 16.13 -10.11
C ASN A 166 11.02 15.79 -10.12
N ASN A 167 10.46 15.38 -11.27
CA ASN A 167 9.04 15.12 -11.44
C ASN A 167 8.73 13.71 -11.92
N LEU A 168 9.75 12.88 -12.19
CA LEU A 168 9.56 11.51 -12.67
C LEU A 168 10.52 10.56 -11.96
N GLN A 169 9.96 9.56 -11.30
CA GLN A 169 10.68 8.45 -10.67
C GLN A 169 10.20 7.14 -11.27
N LEU A 170 11.13 6.22 -11.48
CA LEU A 170 10.86 4.81 -11.78
C LEU A 170 11.21 3.99 -10.54
N ASP A 171 10.51 2.90 -10.33
CA ASP A 171 10.79 1.98 -9.25
C ASP A 171 10.62 0.52 -9.68
N TRP A 172 11.26 -0.36 -8.95
CA TRP A 172 11.14 -1.80 -9.08
C TRP A 172 11.25 -2.45 -7.72
N ARG A 173 10.44 -3.47 -7.47
CA ARG A 173 10.41 -4.24 -6.23
C ARG A 173 10.44 -5.73 -6.47
N ILE A 174 10.96 -6.45 -5.50
CA ILE A 174 10.84 -7.90 -5.35
C ILE A 174 10.61 -8.21 -3.87
N GLY A 175 9.74 -9.15 -3.58
CA GLY A 175 9.43 -9.56 -2.21
C GLY A 175 8.96 -11.00 -2.13
N PHE A 176 8.90 -11.51 -0.92
CA PHE A 176 8.51 -12.86 -0.61
C PHE A 176 7.73 -12.93 0.69
N GLY A 177 6.84 -13.90 0.77
CA GLY A 177 6.10 -14.21 1.99
C GLY A 177 6.96 -14.88 3.05
N LEU A 178 6.59 -14.65 4.29
CA LEU A 178 7.26 -15.18 5.48
C LEU A 178 6.40 -16.19 6.23
N THR A 179 5.13 -16.32 5.87
CA THR A 179 4.14 -17.23 6.47
C THR A 179 3.53 -18.10 5.40
N ASP A 180 2.97 -19.23 5.80
CA ASP A 180 2.37 -20.22 4.87
C ASP A 180 1.18 -19.67 4.07
N ASN A 181 0.53 -18.62 4.57
CA ASN A 181 -0.61 -17.94 3.92
C ASN A 181 -0.20 -16.78 3.01
N SER A 182 1.08 -16.41 3.03
CA SER A 182 1.62 -15.34 2.20
C SER A 182 1.99 -15.85 0.82
N ASP A 183 1.91 -14.97 -0.19
CA ASP A 183 2.44 -15.28 -1.52
C ASP A 183 3.93 -15.61 -1.48
N ASP A 184 4.35 -16.70 -2.12
CA ASP A 184 5.75 -17.13 -2.11
C ASP A 184 6.71 -16.08 -2.65
N LEU A 185 6.34 -15.42 -3.75
CA LEU A 185 7.17 -14.43 -4.44
C LEU A 185 6.30 -13.44 -5.20
N PHE A 186 6.63 -12.17 -5.10
CA PHE A 186 6.03 -11.12 -5.93
C PHE A 186 7.09 -10.17 -6.46
N THR A 187 6.79 -9.53 -7.57
CA THR A 187 7.63 -8.48 -8.18
C THR A 187 6.74 -7.42 -8.82
N GLY A 188 7.24 -6.22 -8.92
CA GLY A 188 6.52 -5.13 -9.55
C GLY A 188 7.46 -4.03 -10.03
N ALA A 189 6.98 -3.26 -10.98
CA ALA A 189 7.63 -2.04 -11.45
C ALA A 189 6.60 -0.92 -11.49
N GLY A 190 7.04 0.28 -11.16
CA GLY A 190 6.15 1.44 -11.07
C GLY A 190 6.79 2.72 -11.58
N LEU A 191 5.97 3.73 -11.69
CA LEU A 191 6.39 5.09 -11.97
C LEU A 191 5.58 6.08 -11.13
N SER A 192 6.27 7.12 -10.65
CA SER A 192 5.65 8.26 -9.97
C SER A 192 5.87 9.54 -10.75
N VAL A 193 4.81 10.29 -11.02
CA VAL A 193 4.85 11.56 -11.75
C VAL A 193 4.27 12.67 -10.89
N ARG A 194 4.97 13.80 -10.83
CA ARG A 194 4.51 15.03 -10.16
C ARG A 194 4.31 16.13 -11.20
N PHE A 195 3.16 16.80 -11.14
CA PHE A 195 2.77 17.89 -12.05
C PHE A 195 2.92 19.25 -11.37
#